data_bddb8ff6d5b3f8ffbf25c3dd081f24cd
#
_entry.id   bddb8ff6d5b3f8ffbf25c3dd081f24cd
#
_cell.length_a   1.000
_cell.length_b   1.000
_cell.length_c   1.000
_cell.angle_alpha   90.00
_cell.angle_beta   90.00
_cell.angle_gamma   90.00
#
_symmetry.space_group_name_H-M   'P 1'
#
loop_
_entity.id
_entity.type
_entity.pdbx_description
1 polymer ?
#
loop_
_entity_poly.entity_id
_entity_poly.type
_entity_poly.pdbx_seq_one_letter_code
_entity_poly.pdbx_strand_id
1 'polypeptide(L)'
;MPSRFLLLSFAAVVFTRLAAESPVWSPDLGDGTYKNPIIHADYSDPDAIRVGDDYWMTSSSFSHVPGLPILHSRDLVNWELVTYALPKLIPEDIFRTPQHGKGVWAPALRHHDGKFYLYYPDPDFGIYLVTATDARGPWSAPVMVKGGRGLIDPCPLWDDDGRAYLIHGWANSRANVKNVLTLLELDASGTKVIDDFGWVINGNKLPNYTTLEGPKLYKRNGWYYIFAPAGGVKPGWQSVFRSRNIRGPYEDRIVLAQGKSPVNGPHQGALVDTPSGESWFLHFQDKDAYGRIVHLQPVRWENDWPLMGTGVTTGAATGDPVMVHKKPAVGPSLVEGPGIKVPATSDDFNSPQLGLQWQWQANPKPDWLSLTAHPGKLRLFAQPEPSAGNLYDAPNLLMQKFPALEFTATAVLDSASAAQSGLIVFGYDYAWIGVRDGKLVQVTVMNAMEKPVAQEVVATDQLTGRLHLRVDVADGGKCRFSYSLDGKTFKLLGAPFTANVGRWVGAKFGLFAAGSPGGFADYDAFEVGPPAP
;
A
#
# COMPACT_ATOMS: atom_id res chain seq x y z
N MET A 1 63.04 -41.16 -4.34
CA MET A 1 62.11 -40.26 -3.63
C MET A 1 60.92 -40.04 -4.55
N PRO A 2 59.70 -40.53 -4.22
CA PRO A 2 58.54 -40.34 -5.08
C PRO A 2 57.76 -39.10 -4.65
N SER A 3 57.47 -38.24 -5.65
CA SER A 3 56.67 -37.04 -5.53
C SER A 3 55.18 -37.42 -5.33
N ARG A 4 54.59 -36.94 -4.24
CA ARG A 4 53.15 -37.04 -4.00
C ARG A 4 52.43 -35.88 -4.70
N PHE A 5 51.59 -36.20 -5.69
CA PHE A 5 50.64 -35.27 -6.25
C PHE A 5 49.42 -35.19 -5.31
N LEU A 6 49.14 -33.99 -4.83
CA LEU A 6 47.93 -33.68 -4.06
C LEU A 6 46.83 -33.32 -5.07
N LEU A 7 45.82 -34.14 -5.22
CA LEU A 7 44.60 -33.84 -5.95
C LEU A 7 43.70 -32.97 -5.05
N LEU A 8 43.56 -31.71 -5.40
CA LEU A 8 42.52 -30.82 -4.84
C LEU A 8 41.20 -31.08 -5.60
N SER A 9 40.25 -31.70 -4.93
CA SER A 9 38.87 -31.82 -5.42
C SER A 9 38.15 -30.47 -5.20
N PHE A 10 37.87 -29.76 -6.28
CA PHE A 10 36.94 -28.64 -6.28
C PHE A 10 35.51 -29.18 -6.23
N ALA A 11 34.82 -29.03 -5.10
CA ALA A 11 33.39 -29.23 -5.02
C ALA A 11 32.72 -28.02 -5.70
N ALA A 12 32.14 -28.23 -6.86
CA ALA A 12 31.29 -27.24 -7.52
C ALA A 12 29.98 -27.13 -6.71
N VAL A 13 29.80 -26.03 -5.99
CA VAL A 13 28.50 -25.66 -5.43
C VAL A 13 27.61 -25.24 -6.58
N VAL A 14 26.72 -26.12 -6.96
CA VAL A 14 25.64 -25.83 -7.93
C VAL A 14 24.63 -24.94 -7.19
N PHE A 15 24.70 -23.63 -7.39
CA PHE A 15 23.59 -22.73 -7.07
C PHE A 15 22.45 -23.03 -8.05
N THR A 16 21.48 -23.84 -7.62
CA THR A 16 20.18 -23.88 -8.28
C THR A 16 19.55 -22.48 -8.10
N ARG A 17 19.59 -21.65 -9.16
CA ARG A 17 18.69 -20.50 -9.27
C ARG A 17 17.28 -21.10 -9.21
N LEU A 18 16.55 -20.85 -8.12
CA LEU A 18 15.11 -20.94 -8.16
C LEU A 18 14.65 -20.09 -9.36
N ALA A 19 13.92 -20.69 -10.28
CA ALA A 19 13.24 -19.95 -11.32
C ALA A 19 12.37 -18.92 -10.61
N ALA A 20 12.52 -17.63 -10.97
CA ALA A 20 11.68 -16.59 -10.40
C ALA A 20 10.22 -17.01 -10.64
N GLU A 21 9.49 -17.28 -9.56
CA GLU A 21 8.07 -17.64 -9.65
C GLU A 21 7.35 -16.51 -10.40
N SER A 22 6.46 -16.90 -11.32
CA SER A 22 5.65 -15.93 -12.06
C SER A 22 4.80 -15.16 -11.03
N PRO A 23 4.80 -13.81 -11.07
CA PRO A 23 4.04 -13.03 -10.11
C PRO A 23 2.55 -13.35 -10.22
N VAL A 24 1.85 -13.40 -9.09
CA VAL A 24 0.39 -13.66 -9.05
C VAL A 24 -0.43 -12.57 -9.75
N TRP A 25 0.14 -11.39 -9.89
CA TRP A 25 -0.40 -10.30 -10.69
C TRP A 25 0.70 -9.65 -11.54
N SER A 26 0.45 -9.50 -12.84
CA SER A 26 1.30 -8.73 -13.74
C SER A 26 0.42 -7.79 -14.55
N PRO A 27 0.65 -6.46 -14.49
CA PRO A 27 -0.04 -5.50 -15.34
C PRO A 27 0.50 -5.47 -16.77
N ASP A 28 1.76 -5.81 -16.98
CA ASP A 28 2.43 -5.83 -18.27
C ASP A 28 2.02 -7.07 -19.07
N LEU A 29 1.46 -6.85 -20.28
CA LEU A 29 0.97 -7.93 -21.14
C LEU A 29 2.06 -8.48 -22.07
N GLY A 30 3.26 -7.86 -22.11
CA GLY A 30 4.39 -8.32 -22.91
C GLY A 30 4.33 -7.96 -24.38
N ASP A 31 3.24 -7.36 -24.87
CA ASP A 31 2.99 -6.97 -26.26
C ASP A 31 3.04 -5.44 -26.49
N GLY A 32 3.57 -4.69 -25.53
CA GLY A 32 3.59 -3.23 -25.54
C GLY A 32 2.34 -2.58 -24.98
N THR A 33 1.42 -3.38 -24.42
CA THR A 33 0.23 -2.93 -23.70
C THR A 33 0.30 -3.28 -22.21
N TYR A 34 -0.56 -2.63 -21.42
CA TYR A 34 -0.77 -2.95 -20.01
C TYR A 34 -2.25 -3.08 -19.71
N LYS A 35 -2.57 -3.79 -18.62
CA LYS A 35 -3.91 -3.88 -18.04
C LYS A 35 -3.97 -3.18 -16.68
N ASN A 36 -5.09 -2.53 -16.40
CA ASN A 36 -5.42 -2.01 -15.09
C ASN A 36 -6.11 -3.07 -14.18
N PRO A 37 -5.89 -3.04 -12.87
CA PRO A 37 -4.99 -2.11 -12.16
C PRO A 37 -3.52 -2.41 -12.42
N ILE A 38 -2.67 -1.37 -12.42
CA ILE A 38 -1.22 -1.57 -12.53
C ILE A 38 -0.62 -2.17 -11.26
N ILE A 39 -1.25 -1.97 -10.11
CA ILE A 39 -0.94 -2.67 -8.86
C ILE A 39 -2.24 -3.17 -8.26
N HIS A 40 -2.40 -4.50 -8.20
CA HIS A 40 -3.56 -5.12 -7.56
C HIS A 40 -3.26 -5.38 -6.08
N ALA A 41 -2.99 -4.31 -5.35
CA ALA A 41 -2.77 -4.32 -3.91
C ALA A 41 -3.15 -2.96 -3.32
N ASP A 42 -3.40 -2.93 -2.00
CA ASP A 42 -3.85 -1.76 -1.26
C ASP A 42 -2.74 -0.70 -1.10
N TYR A 43 -2.55 0.13 -2.14
CA TYR A 43 -1.71 1.32 -2.11
C TYR A 43 -2.60 2.56 -2.23
N SER A 44 -3.30 2.85 -1.14
CA SER A 44 -4.29 3.91 -1.01
C SER A 44 -3.69 5.30 -1.26
N ASP A 45 -4.45 6.17 -1.92
CA ASP A 45 -4.11 7.58 -2.10
C ASP A 45 -2.72 7.77 -2.75
N PRO A 46 -2.44 7.12 -3.90
CA PRO A 46 -1.12 7.14 -4.49
C PRO A 46 -0.72 8.55 -4.91
N ASP A 47 0.52 8.92 -4.62
CA ASP A 47 1.16 10.11 -5.19
C ASP A 47 2.47 9.73 -5.85
N ALA A 48 2.71 10.22 -7.06
CA ALA A 48 3.86 9.84 -7.86
C ALA A 48 4.51 11.05 -8.54
N ILE A 49 5.82 10.96 -8.72
CA ILE A 49 6.63 11.94 -9.43
C ILE A 49 7.63 11.25 -10.36
N ARG A 50 8.14 12.01 -11.34
CA ARG A 50 9.29 11.62 -12.14
C ARG A 50 10.52 12.45 -11.76
N VAL A 51 11.66 11.77 -11.61
CA VAL A 51 12.97 12.42 -11.42
C VAL A 51 13.95 11.77 -12.40
N GLY A 52 14.36 12.51 -13.43
CA GLY A 52 15.12 11.93 -14.52
C GLY A 52 14.30 10.90 -15.31
N ASP A 53 14.80 9.67 -15.39
CA ASP A 53 14.14 8.52 -16.01
C ASP A 53 13.41 7.64 -15.01
N ASP A 54 13.45 7.98 -13.73
CA ASP A 54 12.85 7.20 -12.65
C ASP A 54 11.51 7.77 -12.21
N TYR A 55 10.55 6.88 -11.93
CA TYR A 55 9.27 7.22 -11.34
C TYR A 55 9.24 6.69 -9.91
N TRP A 56 8.79 7.54 -9.01
CA TRP A 56 8.69 7.26 -7.58
C TRP A 56 7.26 7.46 -7.13
N MET A 57 6.74 6.49 -6.38
CA MET A 57 5.38 6.54 -5.84
C MET A 57 5.40 6.26 -4.33
N THR A 58 4.49 6.91 -3.63
CA THR A 58 4.16 6.65 -2.23
C THR A 58 2.66 6.49 -2.04
N SER A 59 2.23 6.04 -0.88
CA SER A 59 0.81 5.88 -0.54
C SER A 59 0.56 5.99 0.96
N SER A 60 -0.71 6.12 1.34
CA SER A 60 -1.14 5.98 2.73
C SER A 60 -0.72 4.63 3.30
N SER A 61 -0.37 4.62 4.58
CA SER A 61 -0.07 3.38 5.32
C SER A 61 -0.89 3.25 6.60
N PHE A 62 -1.63 4.29 6.95
CA PHE A 62 -2.43 4.38 8.18
C PHE A 62 -1.60 4.00 9.40
N SER A 63 -2.05 3.05 10.22
CA SER A 63 -1.32 2.59 11.42
C SER A 63 -0.35 1.44 11.17
N HIS A 64 -0.15 1.01 9.91
CA HIS A 64 0.76 -0.09 9.59
C HIS A 64 2.22 0.37 9.53
N VAL A 65 3.10 -0.45 10.08
CA VAL A 65 4.53 -0.17 10.25
C VAL A 65 5.39 -1.25 9.57
N PRO A 66 6.40 -0.86 8.75
CA PRO A 66 6.83 0.50 8.43
C PRO A 66 5.78 1.24 7.60
N GLY A 67 5.77 2.58 7.72
CA GLY A 67 4.85 3.47 7.01
C GLY A 67 5.50 4.20 5.84
N LEU A 68 4.68 4.85 4.99
CA LEU A 68 5.11 5.58 3.80
C LEU A 68 5.94 4.71 2.85
N PRO A 69 5.33 3.71 2.19
CA PRO A 69 6.01 2.88 1.20
C PRO A 69 6.54 3.75 0.06
N ILE A 70 7.74 3.46 -0.41
CA ILE A 70 8.35 4.05 -1.60
C ILE A 70 8.47 2.97 -2.66
N LEU A 71 7.76 3.18 -3.76
CA LEU A 71 7.83 2.30 -4.92
C LEU A 71 8.59 2.99 -6.05
N HIS A 72 9.25 2.19 -6.86
CA HIS A 72 10.05 2.63 -8.00
C HIS A 72 9.56 1.97 -9.29
N SER A 73 9.55 2.73 -10.37
CA SER A 73 9.26 2.26 -11.73
C SER A 73 10.13 3.00 -12.75
N ARG A 74 10.33 2.38 -13.91
CA ARG A 74 10.96 3.00 -15.08
C ARG A 74 9.96 3.22 -16.23
N ASP A 75 8.73 2.74 -16.10
CA ASP A 75 7.73 2.77 -17.17
C ASP A 75 6.29 3.08 -16.72
N LEU A 76 6.07 3.42 -15.44
CA LEU A 76 4.76 3.67 -14.82
C LEU A 76 3.84 2.43 -14.72
N VAL A 77 4.23 1.30 -15.29
CA VAL A 77 3.45 0.05 -15.32
C VAL A 77 4.01 -0.98 -14.34
N ASN A 78 5.32 -1.19 -14.39
CA ASN A 78 6.04 -2.15 -13.57
C ASN A 78 6.61 -1.46 -12.33
N TRP A 79 6.12 -1.80 -11.14
CA TRP A 79 6.48 -1.15 -9.87
C TRP A 79 7.08 -2.14 -8.88
N GLU A 80 8.16 -1.76 -8.24
CA GLU A 80 8.76 -2.50 -7.11
C GLU A 80 8.74 -1.67 -5.83
N LEU A 81 8.45 -2.30 -4.70
CA LEU A 81 8.59 -1.67 -3.39
C LEU A 81 10.08 -1.69 -3.00
N VAL A 82 10.68 -0.52 -2.81
CA VAL A 82 12.13 -0.40 -2.61
C VAL A 82 12.53 -0.01 -1.20
N THR A 83 11.65 0.68 -0.46
CA THR A 83 11.89 1.07 0.94
C THR A 83 10.60 1.64 1.57
N TYR A 84 10.72 2.03 2.83
CA TYR A 84 9.74 2.83 3.56
C TYR A 84 10.40 4.08 4.12
N ALA A 85 9.72 5.22 4.01
CA ALA A 85 10.25 6.48 4.52
C ALA A 85 10.04 6.65 6.03
N LEU A 86 9.18 5.85 6.64
CA LEU A 86 8.81 5.97 8.05
C LEU A 86 8.94 4.62 8.77
N PRO A 87 10.08 4.33 9.39
CA PRO A 87 10.31 3.05 10.06
C PRO A 87 9.47 2.85 11.32
N LYS A 88 8.99 3.95 11.92
CA LYS A 88 8.08 3.97 13.06
C LYS A 88 7.10 5.11 12.94
N LEU A 89 5.90 4.94 13.46
CA LEU A 89 4.90 6.00 13.58
C LEU A 89 5.11 6.82 14.84
N ILE A 90 4.76 8.09 14.78
CA ILE A 90 4.85 9.05 15.88
C ILE A 90 3.48 9.66 16.20
N PRO A 91 3.14 9.94 17.49
CA PRO A 91 3.94 9.67 18.71
C PRO A 91 4.10 8.18 19.00
N GLU A 92 5.32 7.73 19.35
CA GLU A 92 5.64 6.29 19.51
C GLU A 92 4.79 5.60 20.57
N ASP A 93 4.46 6.28 21.67
CA ASP A 93 3.67 5.72 22.77
C ASP A 93 2.19 5.51 22.40
N ILE A 94 1.65 6.23 21.44
CA ILE A 94 0.31 5.99 20.90
C ILE A 94 0.32 4.79 19.96
N PHE A 95 1.30 4.75 19.04
CA PHE A 95 1.39 3.72 18.02
C PHE A 95 2.10 2.43 18.46
N ARG A 96 2.37 2.24 19.78
CA ARG A 96 2.78 0.93 20.32
C ARG A 96 1.64 -0.08 20.39
N THR A 97 0.40 0.36 20.19
CA THR A 97 -0.79 -0.46 20.07
C THR A 97 -1.49 -0.15 18.75
N PRO A 98 -2.27 -1.07 18.18
CA PRO A 98 -3.02 -0.83 16.95
C PRO A 98 -3.93 0.39 17.08
N GLN A 99 -3.87 1.26 16.06
CA GLN A 99 -4.66 2.49 15.98
C GLN A 99 -5.46 2.49 14.67
N HIS A 100 -6.33 1.51 14.50
CA HIS A 100 -7.03 1.25 13.24
C HIS A 100 -7.58 2.52 12.56
N GLY A 101 -7.13 2.77 11.33
CA GLY A 101 -7.54 3.91 10.50
C GLY A 101 -6.98 5.26 10.92
N LYS A 102 -6.05 5.34 11.89
CA LYS A 102 -5.29 6.54 12.26
C LYS A 102 -3.88 6.48 11.64
N GLY A 103 -3.04 7.45 11.98
CA GLY A 103 -1.65 7.53 11.53
C GLY A 103 -1.51 8.18 10.16
N VAL A 104 -0.78 7.57 9.26
CA VAL A 104 -0.37 8.15 7.97
C VAL A 104 -1.49 8.09 6.94
N TRP A 105 -2.16 9.22 6.70
CA TRP A 105 -3.13 9.37 5.63
C TRP A 105 -2.44 9.87 4.36
N ALA A 106 -3.19 10.27 3.35
CA ALA A 106 -2.74 10.59 1.99
C ALA A 106 -1.50 11.50 1.91
N PRO A 107 -0.34 10.97 1.54
CA PRO A 107 0.91 11.72 1.43
C PRO A 107 1.03 12.47 0.10
N ALA A 108 2.04 13.35 0.02
CA ALA A 108 2.52 13.92 -1.23
C ALA A 108 4.03 13.88 -1.31
N LEU A 109 4.54 13.33 -2.41
CA LEU A 109 5.96 13.25 -2.73
C LEU A 109 6.31 14.33 -3.75
N ARG A 110 7.36 15.11 -3.50
CA ARG A 110 7.90 16.09 -4.43
C ARG A 110 9.42 16.04 -4.44
N HIS A 111 10.01 16.51 -5.53
CA HIS A 111 11.46 16.69 -5.65
C HIS A 111 11.75 18.14 -5.99
N HIS A 112 12.59 18.78 -5.17
CA HIS A 112 12.99 20.17 -5.33
C HIS A 112 14.43 20.36 -4.86
N ASP A 113 15.25 21.08 -5.65
CA ASP A 113 16.66 21.39 -5.35
C ASP A 113 17.47 20.17 -4.89
N GLY A 114 17.35 19.06 -5.63
CA GLY A 114 18.11 17.82 -5.36
C GLY A 114 17.66 17.03 -4.13
N LYS A 115 16.51 17.36 -3.56
CA LYS A 115 15.92 16.66 -2.41
C LYS A 115 14.52 16.16 -2.69
N PHE A 116 14.19 15.02 -2.13
CA PHE A 116 12.84 14.50 -2.02
C PHE A 116 12.19 15.06 -0.74
N TYR A 117 10.97 15.54 -0.87
CA TYR A 117 10.10 16.03 0.19
C TYR A 117 8.86 15.15 0.22
N LEU A 118 8.59 14.54 1.35
CA LEU A 118 7.43 13.68 1.54
C LEU A 118 6.61 14.22 2.70
N TYR A 119 5.54 14.94 2.35
CA TYR A 119 4.57 15.45 3.32
C TYR A 119 3.52 14.38 3.57
N TYR A 120 3.17 14.20 4.83
CA TYR A 120 2.08 13.31 5.20
C TYR A 120 1.27 13.89 6.35
N PRO A 121 -0.05 13.68 6.37
CA PRO A 121 -0.87 14.07 7.50
C PRO A 121 -1.05 12.89 8.45
N ASP A 122 -1.07 13.19 9.73
CA ASP A 122 -1.83 12.44 10.71
C ASP A 122 -2.99 13.32 11.15
N PRO A 123 -4.26 12.96 10.83
CA PRO A 123 -5.40 13.85 11.06
C PRO A 123 -5.70 14.11 12.54
N ASP A 124 -5.10 13.36 13.45
CA ASP A 124 -5.24 13.59 14.89
C ASP A 124 -4.18 14.59 15.43
N PHE A 125 -3.07 14.85 14.68
CA PHE A 125 -1.95 15.68 15.13
C PHE A 125 -1.61 16.83 14.17
N GLY A 126 -1.54 16.58 12.86
CA GLY A 126 -1.17 17.63 11.90
C GLY A 126 -0.46 17.09 10.65
N ILE A 127 0.24 18.00 9.97
CA ILE A 127 1.02 17.73 8.76
C ILE A 127 2.49 17.63 9.13
N TYR A 128 3.12 16.54 8.72
CA TYR A 128 4.53 16.24 8.91
C TYR A 128 5.28 16.20 7.58
N LEU A 129 6.60 16.33 7.65
CA LEU A 129 7.53 16.24 6.54
C LEU A 129 8.69 15.33 6.91
N VAL A 130 9.07 14.43 5.99
CA VAL A 130 10.36 13.75 5.96
C VAL A 130 11.06 14.06 4.63
N THR A 131 12.40 14.12 4.64
CA THR A 131 13.20 14.45 3.45
C THR A 131 14.32 13.45 3.23
N ALA A 132 14.78 13.32 1.98
CA ALA A 132 15.93 12.51 1.61
C ALA A 132 16.62 13.09 0.37
N THR A 133 17.89 12.78 0.15
CA THR A 133 18.61 13.09 -1.09
C THR A 133 18.47 11.98 -2.13
N ASP A 134 18.12 10.77 -1.70
CA ASP A 134 17.78 9.62 -2.55
C ASP A 134 16.41 9.09 -2.09
N ALA A 135 15.53 8.79 -3.02
CA ALA A 135 14.20 8.23 -2.69
C ALA A 135 14.28 6.87 -1.96
N ARG A 136 15.37 6.14 -2.14
CA ARG A 136 15.66 4.91 -1.40
C ARG A 136 16.08 5.17 0.06
N GLY A 137 16.30 6.44 0.43
CA GLY A 137 16.71 6.86 1.76
C GLY A 137 18.24 7.00 1.92
N PRO A 138 18.74 7.24 3.14
CA PRO A 138 17.91 7.31 4.35
C PRO A 138 17.01 8.56 4.40
N TRP A 139 15.82 8.40 4.92
CA TRP A 139 14.87 9.47 5.15
C TRP A 139 15.11 10.11 6.53
N SER A 140 14.86 11.42 6.62
CA SER A 140 15.00 12.16 7.88
C SER A 140 13.95 11.72 8.93
N ALA A 141 14.18 12.07 10.19
CA ALA A 141 13.12 12.04 11.18
C ALA A 141 11.97 13.00 10.79
N PRO A 142 10.71 12.68 11.14
CA PRO A 142 9.58 13.55 10.85
C PRO A 142 9.67 14.91 11.55
N VAL A 143 9.35 15.97 10.81
CA VAL A 143 9.21 17.34 11.33
C VAL A 143 7.77 17.79 11.17
N MET A 144 7.15 18.33 12.22
CA MET A 144 5.80 18.90 12.13
C MET A 144 5.83 20.26 11.41
N VAL A 145 5.19 20.34 10.26
CA VAL A 145 5.06 21.55 9.44
C VAL A 145 3.89 22.41 9.92
N LYS A 146 2.77 21.78 10.24
CA LYS A 146 1.57 22.45 10.76
C LYS A 146 0.85 21.52 11.75
N GLY A 147 0.78 21.92 13.00
CA GLY A 147 -0.04 21.24 14.00
C GLY A 147 -1.52 21.58 13.83
N GLY A 148 -2.40 20.61 14.14
CA GLY A 148 -3.85 20.81 14.12
C GLY A 148 -4.60 19.53 13.77
N ARG A 149 -5.81 19.41 14.30
CA ARG A 149 -6.67 18.24 14.03
C ARG A 149 -7.44 18.42 12.73
N GLY A 150 -7.58 17.33 11.99
CA GLY A 150 -8.37 17.28 10.77
C GLY A 150 -7.67 17.77 9.51
N LEU A 151 -6.39 18.14 9.59
CA LEU A 151 -5.58 18.47 8.41
C LEU A 151 -5.29 17.17 7.66
N ILE A 152 -5.64 17.10 6.35
CA ILE A 152 -5.44 15.93 5.51
C ILE A 152 -4.91 16.32 4.13
N ASP A 153 -4.31 15.37 3.42
CA ASP A 153 -3.96 15.41 2.00
C ASP A 153 -3.09 16.63 1.62
N PRO A 154 -1.99 16.90 2.34
CA PRO A 154 -1.12 18.03 2.01
C PRO A 154 -0.43 17.82 0.67
N CYS A 155 -0.28 18.89 -0.13
CA CYS A 155 0.51 18.86 -1.35
C CYS A 155 1.27 20.17 -1.53
N PRO A 156 2.62 20.16 -1.53
CA PRO A 156 3.42 21.37 -1.72
C PRO A 156 3.60 21.70 -3.20
N LEU A 157 3.91 22.97 -3.47
CA LEU A 157 4.39 23.49 -4.74
C LEU A 157 5.45 24.55 -4.48
N TRP A 158 6.64 24.42 -5.06
CA TRP A 158 7.60 25.49 -5.22
C TRP A 158 7.32 26.20 -6.54
N ASP A 159 7.07 27.50 -6.47
CA ASP A 159 6.70 28.30 -7.63
C ASP A 159 7.92 28.98 -8.27
N ASP A 160 7.75 29.44 -9.52
CA ASP A 160 8.83 30.07 -10.31
C ASP A 160 9.29 31.40 -9.71
N ASP A 161 8.51 32.02 -8.84
CA ASP A 161 8.85 33.25 -8.11
C ASP A 161 9.70 32.98 -6.84
N GLY A 162 10.05 31.72 -6.58
CA GLY A 162 10.83 31.29 -5.41
C GLY A 162 10.00 31.11 -4.13
N ARG A 163 8.68 31.26 -4.19
CA ARG A 163 7.78 31.01 -3.06
C ARG A 163 7.36 29.54 -3.03
N ALA A 164 7.10 29.06 -1.84
CA ALA A 164 6.58 27.70 -1.63
C ALA A 164 5.17 27.75 -1.04
N TYR A 165 4.30 26.90 -1.53
CA TYR A 165 2.90 26.81 -1.11
C TYR A 165 2.57 25.40 -0.68
N LEU A 166 1.53 25.23 0.16
CA LEU A 166 0.96 23.96 0.57
C LEU A 166 -0.55 24.04 0.49
N ILE A 167 -1.18 23.18 -0.31
CA ILE A 167 -2.62 23.00 -0.26
C ILE A 167 -2.96 21.80 0.61
N HIS A 168 -4.11 21.81 1.32
CA HIS A 168 -4.59 20.67 2.08
C HIS A 168 -6.13 20.62 2.15
N GLY A 169 -6.66 19.44 2.44
CA GLY A 169 -8.06 19.17 2.72
C GLY A 169 -8.36 19.11 4.22
N TRP A 170 -9.61 18.74 4.55
CA TRP A 170 -10.11 18.66 5.92
C TRP A 170 -10.92 17.39 6.18
N ALA A 171 -10.59 16.68 7.24
CA ALA A 171 -11.34 15.53 7.73
C ALA A 171 -12.49 15.99 8.66
N ASN A 172 -13.74 15.88 8.18
CA ASN A 172 -14.92 16.24 8.96
C ASN A 172 -14.98 15.53 10.32
N SER A 173 -14.57 14.29 10.39
CA SER A 173 -14.57 13.49 11.63
C SER A 173 -13.62 14.01 12.73
N ARG A 174 -12.73 14.95 12.42
CA ARG A 174 -11.75 15.55 13.36
C ARG A 174 -11.94 17.04 13.55
N ALA A 175 -12.28 17.77 12.48
CA ALA A 175 -12.35 19.24 12.47
C ALA A 175 -13.76 19.81 12.38
N ASN A 176 -14.79 18.98 12.11
CA ASN A 176 -16.14 19.45 11.73
C ASN A 176 -16.14 20.39 10.50
N VAL A 177 -15.10 20.29 9.67
CA VAL A 177 -14.93 21.00 8.40
C VAL A 177 -14.82 19.98 7.29
N LYS A 178 -15.46 20.21 6.14
CA LYS A 178 -15.42 19.33 4.98
C LYS A 178 -15.63 20.08 3.67
N ASN A 179 -15.23 19.45 2.57
CA ASN A 179 -15.44 19.91 1.19
C ASN A 179 -14.78 21.27 0.91
N VAL A 180 -13.71 21.61 1.61
CA VAL A 180 -12.96 22.85 1.39
C VAL A 180 -11.47 22.55 1.30
N LEU A 181 -10.77 23.32 0.46
CA LEU A 181 -9.33 23.21 0.29
C LEU A 181 -8.68 24.53 0.73
N THR A 182 -7.71 24.42 1.64
CA THR A 182 -6.97 25.54 2.22
C THR A 182 -5.61 25.65 1.57
N LEU A 183 -5.20 26.88 1.25
CA LEU A 183 -3.88 27.21 0.73
C LEU A 183 -3.05 27.90 1.80
N LEU A 184 -1.84 27.45 2.00
CA LEU A 184 -0.84 28.01 2.90
C LEU A 184 0.38 28.45 2.10
N GLU A 185 1.13 29.41 2.65
CA GLU A 185 2.49 29.71 2.20
C GLU A 185 3.49 29.09 3.17
N LEU A 186 4.51 28.45 2.61
CA LEU A 186 5.63 27.88 3.35
C LEU A 186 6.84 28.81 3.27
N ASP A 187 7.74 28.68 4.21
CA ASP A 187 9.11 29.19 4.05
C ASP A 187 9.79 28.51 2.85
N ALA A 188 10.86 29.10 2.33
CA ALA A 188 11.56 28.58 1.15
C ALA A 188 12.08 27.14 1.33
N SER A 189 12.36 26.71 2.57
CA SER A 189 12.78 25.34 2.90
C SER A 189 11.62 24.33 2.87
N GLY A 190 10.37 24.78 2.83
CA GLY A 190 9.18 23.93 2.89
C GLY A 190 8.88 23.35 4.28
N THR A 191 9.59 23.79 5.32
CA THR A 191 9.49 23.16 6.65
C THR A 191 8.51 23.85 7.59
N LYS A 192 8.08 25.06 7.26
CA LYS A 192 7.27 25.88 8.16
C LYS A 192 6.24 26.71 7.39
N VAL A 193 5.02 26.75 7.91
CA VAL A 193 3.98 27.68 7.42
C VAL A 193 4.31 29.10 7.88
N ILE A 194 4.29 30.06 6.93
CA ILE A 194 4.53 31.48 7.18
C ILE A 194 3.29 32.34 6.96
N ASP A 195 2.32 31.89 6.14
CA ASP A 195 1.02 32.58 5.95
C ASP A 195 -0.10 31.54 5.68
N ASP A 196 -1.35 31.93 5.97
CA ASP A 196 -2.56 31.13 5.78
C ASP A 196 -3.58 31.93 4.96
N PHE A 197 -3.77 31.57 3.70
CA PHE A 197 -4.67 32.24 2.78
C PHE A 197 -6.13 31.82 2.92
N GLY A 198 -6.40 30.83 3.78
CA GLY A 198 -7.73 30.29 3.98
C GLY A 198 -8.20 29.42 2.82
N TRP A 199 -9.51 29.32 2.66
CA TRP A 199 -10.13 28.44 1.66
C TRP A 199 -10.03 29.03 0.26
N VAL A 200 -9.31 28.37 -0.64
CA VAL A 200 -9.24 28.72 -2.08
C VAL A 200 -10.30 28.00 -2.90
N ILE A 201 -10.77 26.84 -2.44
CA ILE A 201 -11.91 26.11 -3.01
C ILE A 201 -12.93 25.84 -1.90
N ASN A 202 -14.19 26.12 -2.19
CA ASN A 202 -15.31 25.77 -1.31
C ASN A 202 -16.34 24.92 -2.07
N GLY A 203 -16.18 23.60 -2.01
CA GLY A 203 -17.06 22.62 -2.64
C GLY A 203 -18.49 22.64 -2.11
N ASN A 204 -18.72 23.20 -0.89
CA ASN A 204 -20.09 23.36 -0.40
C ASN A 204 -20.91 24.38 -1.22
N LYS A 205 -20.25 25.18 -2.07
CA LYS A 205 -20.87 26.12 -3.00
C LYS A 205 -20.99 25.57 -4.43
N LEU A 206 -20.46 24.37 -4.67
CA LEU A 206 -20.47 23.70 -5.97
C LEU A 206 -21.51 22.57 -5.99
N PRO A 207 -22.27 22.40 -7.09
CA PRO A 207 -23.25 21.34 -7.19
C PRO A 207 -22.61 19.95 -7.03
N ASN A 208 -23.11 19.15 -6.09
CA ASN A 208 -22.73 17.75 -5.86
C ASN A 208 -21.29 17.50 -5.37
N TYR A 209 -20.48 18.52 -5.11
CA TYR A 209 -19.11 18.37 -4.59
C TYR A 209 -19.10 17.98 -3.11
N THR A 210 -19.62 16.80 -2.80
CA THR A 210 -19.49 16.20 -1.47
C THR A 210 -18.14 15.48 -1.38
N THR A 211 -17.54 15.42 -0.19
CA THR A 211 -16.24 14.75 0.01
C THR A 211 -15.17 15.26 -0.96
N LEU A 212 -15.07 16.59 -1.12
CA LEU A 212 -13.97 17.21 -1.85
C LEU A 212 -12.72 17.16 -0.96
N GLU A 213 -11.72 16.42 -1.40
CA GLU A 213 -10.50 16.13 -0.64
C GLU A 213 -9.33 15.83 -1.61
N GLY A 214 -8.20 15.29 -1.14
CA GLY A 214 -7.12 14.77 -1.96
C GLY A 214 -6.44 15.78 -2.91
N PRO A 215 -6.28 17.08 -2.57
CA PRO A 215 -5.77 18.04 -3.53
C PRO A 215 -4.31 17.74 -3.89
N LYS A 216 -4.01 17.81 -5.20
CA LYS A 216 -2.65 17.84 -5.74
C LYS A 216 -2.46 19.12 -6.53
N LEU A 217 -1.43 19.90 -6.17
CA LEU A 217 -1.16 21.22 -6.73
C LEU A 217 -0.05 21.15 -7.77
N TYR A 218 -0.33 21.67 -8.97
CA TYR A 218 0.62 21.73 -10.10
C TYR A 218 0.61 23.10 -10.76
N LYS A 219 1.70 23.44 -11.46
CA LYS A 219 1.79 24.61 -12.36
C LYS A 219 2.20 24.14 -13.75
N ARG A 220 1.44 24.56 -14.78
CA ARG A 220 1.70 24.23 -16.19
C ARG A 220 1.21 25.34 -17.09
N ASN A 221 2.02 25.79 -18.05
CA ASN A 221 1.66 26.81 -19.04
C ASN A 221 1.07 28.10 -18.41
N GLY A 222 1.59 28.50 -17.26
CA GLY A 222 1.12 29.68 -16.51
C GLY A 222 -0.25 29.53 -15.85
N TRP A 223 -0.81 28.30 -15.79
CA TRP A 223 -1.96 27.95 -14.97
C TRP A 223 -1.53 27.22 -13.71
N TYR A 224 -2.22 27.50 -12.61
CA TYR A 224 -2.23 26.67 -11.40
C TYR A 224 -3.38 25.68 -11.50
N TYR A 225 -3.09 24.42 -11.20
CA TYR A 225 -4.05 23.32 -11.23
C TYR A 225 -4.15 22.70 -9.84
N ILE A 226 -5.38 22.47 -9.38
CA ILE A 226 -5.68 21.65 -8.22
C ILE A 226 -6.46 20.44 -8.71
N PHE A 227 -5.82 19.26 -8.66
CA PHE A 227 -6.48 17.99 -8.96
C PHE A 227 -7.08 17.49 -7.66
N ALA A 228 -8.39 17.43 -7.56
CA ALA A 228 -9.06 17.03 -6.33
C ALA A 228 -10.30 16.19 -6.64
N PRO A 229 -10.38 14.96 -6.08
CA PRO A 229 -11.57 14.12 -6.23
C PRO A 229 -12.73 14.65 -5.39
N ALA A 230 -13.94 14.27 -5.77
CA ALA A 230 -15.15 14.53 -5.02
C ALA A 230 -16.19 13.41 -5.23
N GLY A 231 -17.32 13.47 -4.53
CA GLY A 231 -18.42 12.50 -4.65
C GLY A 231 -18.26 11.27 -3.75
N GLY A 232 -17.16 11.15 -3.03
CA GLY A 232 -16.85 10.02 -2.15
C GLY A 232 -16.03 8.91 -2.83
N VAL A 233 -15.40 8.07 -2.02
CA VAL A 233 -14.39 7.09 -2.45
C VAL A 233 -14.94 6.03 -3.43
N LYS A 234 -16.18 5.55 -3.23
CA LYS A 234 -16.78 4.53 -4.10
C LYS A 234 -17.57 5.11 -5.27
N PRO A 235 -18.42 6.15 -5.11
CA PRO A 235 -19.24 6.69 -6.19
C PRO A 235 -18.65 7.94 -6.85
N GLY A 236 -17.45 8.40 -6.43
CA GLY A 236 -16.91 9.71 -6.80
C GLY A 236 -16.25 9.78 -8.18
N TRP A 237 -15.56 10.87 -8.39
CA TRP A 237 -14.89 11.22 -9.63
C TRP A 237 -13.66 12.08 -9.37
N GLN A 238 -12.78 12.21 -10.36
CA GLN A 238 -11.66 13.15 -10.34
C GLN A 238 -12.06 14.47 -10.99
N SER A 239 -11.93 15.57 -10.23
CA SER A 239 -12.07 16.93 -10.72
C SER A 239 -10.71 17.63 -10.86
N VAL A 240 -10.67 18.66 -11.69
CA VAL A 240 -9.55 19.59 -11.81
C VAL A 240 -10.08 21.01 -11.72
N PHE A 241 -9.44 21.80 -10.88
CA PHE A 241 -9.65 23.22 -10.76
C PHE A 241 -8.45 23.95 -11.36
N ARG A 242 -8.64 25.01 -12.13
CA ARG A 242 -7.52 25.81 -12.66
C ARG A 242 -7.73 27.31 -12.50
N SER A 243 -6.63 28.05 -12.36
CA SER A 243 -6.62 29.51 -12.28
C SER A 243 -5.29 30.08 -12.78
N ARG A 244 -5.29 31.33 -13.24
CA ARG A 244 -4.05 32.09 -13.50
C ARG A 244 -3.43 32.67 -12.22
N ASN A 245 -4.16 32.64 -11.12
CA ASN A 245 -3.69 33.11 -9.81
C ASN A 245 -3.81 31.95 -8.81
N ILE A 246 -2.75 31.69 -8.05
CA ILE A 246 -2.73 30.59 -7.08
C ILE A 246 -3.82 30.69 -5.99
N ARG A 247 -4.30 31.89 -5.71
CA ARG A 247 -5.42 32.14 -4.80
C ARG A 247 -6.79 32.07 -5.48
N GLY A 248 -6.84 31.82 -6.79
CA GLY A 248 -8.07 31.82 -7.58
C GLY A 248 -8.47 33.24 -8.10
N PRO A 249 -9.72 33.41 -8.61
CA PRO A 249 -10.76 32.38 -8.62
C PRO A 249 -10.42 31.21 -9.53
N TYR A 250 -10.91 30.03 -9.16
CA TYR A 250 -10.72 28.79 -9.91
C TYR A 250 -11.99 28.43 -10.69
N GLU A 251 -11.82 27.95 -11.93
CA GLU A 251 -12.84 27.25 -12.69
C GLU A 251 -12.61 25.73 -12.60
N ASP A 252 -13.67 24.92 -12.66
CA ASP A 252 -13.58 23.47 -12.43
C ASP A 252 -14.16 22.64 -13.55
N ARG A 253 -13.66 21.40 -13.67
CA ARG A 253 -14.20 20.34 -14.49
C ARG A 253 -14.04 18.97 -13.84
N ILE A 254 -15.04 18.09 -14.04
CA ILE A 254 -14.89 16.65 -13.82
C ILE A 254 -14.17 16.08 -15.04
N VAL A 255 -13.02 15.46 -14.83
CA VAL A 255 -12.13 15.01 -15.92
C VAL A 255 -12.04 13.50 -16.05
N LEU A 256 -12.42 12.76 -15.01
CA LEU A 256 -12.49 11.30 -15.00
C LEU A 256 -13.61 10.84 -14.08
N ALA A 257 -14.48 9.96 -14.55
CA ALA A 257 -15.55 9.34 -13.75
C ALA A 257 -15.71 7.89 -14.20
N GLN A 258 -16.46 7.09 -13.45
CA GLN A 258 -16.69 5.67 -13.78
C GLN A 258 -17.15 5.46 -15.22
N GLY A 259 -18.11 6.27 -15.69
CA GLY A 259 -18.68 6.12 -17.02
C GLY A 259 -19.21 4.70 -17.26
N LYS A 260 -18.73 4.07 -18.35
CA LYS A 260 -19.07 2.68 -18.71
C LYS A 260 -18.05 1.65 -18.22
N SER A 261 -16.99 2.10 -17.52
CA SER A 261 -15.94 1.20 -17.03
C SER A 261 -16.37 0.44 -15.77
N PRO A 262 -15.72 -0.68 -15.43
CA PRO A 262 -15.94 -1.35 -14.15
C PRO A 262 -15.22 -0.66 -12.98
N VAL A 263 -14.50 0.46 -13.22
CA VAL A 263 -13.73 1.18 -12.20
C VAL A 263 -14.62 2.21 -11.54
N ASN A 264 -15.19 1.85 -10.39
CA ASN A 264 -16.00 2.77 -9.59
C ASN A 264 -15.10 3.84 -8.95
N GLY A 265 -15.62 5.05 -8.84
CA GLY A 265 -15.05 6.14 -8.09
C GLY A 265 -13.55 6.37 -8.31
N PRO A 266 -13.08 6.66 -9.56
CA PRO A 266 -11.68 7.01 -9.74
C PRO A 266 -11.35 8.19 -8.83
N HIS A 267 -10.43 7.97 -7.87
CA HIS A 267 -10.28 8.86 -6.73
C HIS A 267 -8.81 9.05 -6.42
N GLN A 268 -8.45 10.27 -6.11
CA GLN A 268 -7.14 10.71 -5.59
C GLN A 268 -5.92 10.06 -6.24
N GLY A 269 -5.06 10.87 -6.80
CA GLY A 269 -3.90 10.36 -7.50
C GLY A 269 -2.93 11.46 -7.93
N ALA A 270 -2.05 11.13 -8.87
CA ALA A 270 -0.97 12.00 -9.32
C ALA A 270 -0.90 12.11 -10.85
N LEU A 271 -0.67 13.34 -11.31
CA LEU A 271 -0.29 13.62 -12.70
C LEU A 271 1.22 13.48 -12.84
N VAL A 272 1.67 12.70 -13.84
CA VAL A 272 3.09 12.49 -14.15
C VAL A 272 3.31 12.62 -15.65
N ASP A 273 4.35 13.38 -16.04
CA ASP A 273 4.76 13.49 -17.44
C ASP A 273 5.93 12.56 -17.72
N THR A 274 5.93 11.92 -18.90
CA THR A 274 7.06 11.12 -19.40
C THR A 274 8.14 12.01 -20.04
N PRO A 275 9.37 11.51 -20.25
CA PRO A 275 10.39 12.23 -21.02
C PRO A 275 9.96 12.55 -22.45
N SER A 276 9.06 11.77 -23.05
CA SER A 276 8.51 12.01 -24.40
C SER A 276 7.43 13.10 -24.43
N GLY A 277 7.01 13.63 -23.25
CA GLY A 277 5.98 14.66 -23.14
C GLY A 277 4.55 14.12 -23.03
N GLU A 278 4.35 12.82 -22.94
CA GLU A 278 3.05 12.25 -22.61
C GLU A 278 2.72 12.53 -21.13
N SER A 279 1.45 12.78 -20.85
CA SER A 279 0.95 12.93 -19.48
C SER A 279 0.13 11.70 -19.08
N TRP A 280 0.29 11.26 -17.85
CA TRP A 280 -0.37 10.08 -17.28
C TRP A 280 -0.91 10.40 -15.89
N PHE A 281 -2.02 9.77 -15.52
CA PHE A 281 -2.65 9.96 -14.21
C PHE A 281 -2.80 8.61 -13.48
N LEU A 282 -2.13 8.50 -12.33
CA LEU A 282 -2.33 7.40 -11.40
C LEU A 282 -3.50 7.75 -10.48
N HIS A 283 -4.35 6.77 -10.18
CA HIS A 283 -5.42 6.94 -9.19
C HIS A 283 -5.76 5.59 -8.56
N PHE A 284 -6.53 5.58 -7.48
CA PHE A 284 -7.02 4.32 -6.92
C PHE A 284 -8.49 4.05 -7.25
N GLN A 285 -8.86 2.78 -7.10
CA GLN A 285 -10.22 2.27 -7.00
C GLN A 285 -10.40 1.58 -5.65
N ASP A 286 -11.44 1.88 -4.88
CA ASP A 286 -11.82 1.11 -3.69
C ASP A 286 -12.50 -0.20 -4.12
N LYS A 287 -11.79 -1.33 -3.92
CA LYS A 287 -12.15 -2.67 -4.39
C LYS A 287 -12.47 -3.62 -3.23
N ASP A 288 -13.29 -3.18 -2.28
CA ASP A 288 -13.74 -4.01 -1.16
C ASP A 288 -12.57 -4.68 -0.40
N ALA A 289 -12.58 -6.00 -0.21
CA ALA A 289 -11.53 -6.73 0.50
C ALA A 289 -10.11 -6.50 -0.03
N TYR A 290 -9.95 -6.12 -1.30
CA TYR A 290 -8.63 -5.85 -1.89
C TYR A 290 -8.08 -4.46 -1.53
N GLY A 291 -8.90 -3.61 -0.89
CA GLY A 291 -8.55 -2.23 -0.57
C GLY A 291 -8.50 -1.33 -1.79
N ARG A 292 -7.58 -0.39 -1.80
CA ARG A 292 -7.48 0.66 -2.82
C ARG A 292 -6.37 0.33 -3.81
N ILE A 293 -6.77 -0.35 -4.89
CA ILE A 293 -5.90 -0.81 -5.97
C ILE A 293 -5.59 0.33 -6.95
N VAL A 294 -4.38 0.34 -7.52
CA VAL A 294 -3.86 1.48 -8.31
C VAL A 294 -4.06 1.27 -9.81
N HIS A 295 -4.61 2.28 -10.47
CA HIS A 295 -4.84 2.36 -11.91
C HIS A 295 -3.96 3.43 -12.56
N LEU A 296 -3.69 3.28 -13.86
CA LEU A 296 -2.98 4.25 -14.69
C LEU A 296 -3.86 4.65 -15.87
N GLN A 297 -4.01 5.96 -16.09
CA GLN A 297 -4.83 6.52 -17.17
C GLN A 297 -3.99 7.40 -18.09
N PRO A 298 -4.15 7.32 -19.43
CA PRO A 298 -3.60 8.30 -20.33
C PRO A 298 -4.28 9.66 -20.13
N VAL A 299 -3.51 10.73 -20.28
CA VAL A 299 -4.01 12.11 -20.17
C VAL A 299 -3.70 12.86 -21.47
N ARG A 300 -4.73 13.44 -22.07
CA ARG A 300 -4.63 14.33 -23.22
C ARG A 300 -5.00 15.75 -22.80
N TRP A 301 -4.24 16.74 -23.26
CA TRP A 301 -4.51 18.13 -22.97
C TRP A 301 -5.26 18.81 -24.12
N GLU A 302 -6.39 19.43 -23.82
CA GLU A 302 -7.16 20.25 -24.77
C GLU A 302 -7.55 21.59 -24.14
N ASN A 303 -7.15 22.71 -24.79
CA ASN A 303 -7.41 24.05 -24.26
C ASN A 303 -6.99 24.23 -22.78
N ASP A 304 -5.81 23.69 -22.46
CA ASP A 304 -5.26 23.67 -21.09
C ASP A 304 -6.15 22.91 -20.06
N TRP A 305 -6.95 21.92 -20.50
CA TRP A 305 -7.66 20.99 -19.64
C TRP A 305 -7.14 19.57 -19.82
N PRO A 306 -6.87 18.82 -18.75
CA PRO A 306 -6.53 17.41 -18.86
C PRO A 306 -7.80 16.60 -19.11
N LEU A 307 -7.78 15.75 -20.11
CA LEU A 307 -8.82 14.78 -20.42
C LEU A 307 -8.24 13.40 -20.17
N MET A 308 -8.80 12.67 -19.20
CA MET A 308 -8.24 11.41 -18.69
C MET A 308 -8.97 10.19 -19.23
N GLY A 309 -8.25 9.08 -19.44
CA GLY A 309 -8.85 7.82 -19.89
C GLY A 309 -9.31 7.85 -21.35
N THR A 310 -10.41 7.14 -21.63
CA THR A 310 -11.02 7.03 -22.97
C THR A 310 -12.46 7.54 -22.97
N GLY A 311 -13.15 7.42 -24.12
CA GLY A 311 -14.53 7.89 -24.26
C GLY A 311 -14.66 9.39 -24.43
N VAL A 312 -13.56 10.12 -24.39
CA VAL A 312 -13.53 11.57 -24.63
C VAL A 312 -13.65 11.82 -26.11
N THR A 313 -14.86 12.04 -26.58
CA THR A 313 -15.10 12.57 -27.92
C THR A 313 -14.88 14.08 -27.93
N THR A 314 -14.59 14.65 -29.11
CA THR A 314 -14.44 16.11 -29.26
C THR A 314 -15.63 16.82 -28.62
N GLY A 315 -15.35 17.65 -27.60
CA GLY A 315 -16.37 18.36 -26.82
C GLY A 315 -16.83 17.68 -25.52
N ALA A 316 -16.47 16.41 -25.25
CA ALA A 316 -16.69 15.78 -23.95
C ALA A 316 -15.59 16.20 -22.95
N ALA A 317 -15.98 16.54 -21.72
CA ALA A 317 -15.06 17.01 -20.69
C ALA A 317 -14.59 15.88 -19.76
N THR A 318 -15.34 14.77 -19.68
CA THR A 318 -15.13 13.67 -18.73
C THR A 318 -14.80 12.39 -19.49
N GLY A 319 -13.69 11.74 -19.13
CA GLY A 319 -13.31 10.45 -19.68
C GLY A 319 -13.67 9.28 -18.76
N ASP A 320 -13.64 8.08 -19.33
CA ASP A 320 -13.85 6.81 -18.65
C ASP A 320 -12.49 6.13 -18.40
N PRO A 321 -12.27 5.46 -17.26
CA PRO A 321 -11.05 4.69 -17.03
C PRO A 321 -10.81 3.61 -18.09
N VAL A 322 -9.55 3.52 -18.57
CA VAL A 322 -9.13 2.42 -19.44
C VAL A 322 -8.85 1.16 -18.64
N MET A 323 -9.18 -0.01 -19.21
CA MET A 323 -8.80 -1.31 -18.64
C MET A 323 -7.57 -1.91 -19.29
N VAL A 324 -7.36 -1.67 -20.58
CA VAL A 324 -6.18 -2.06 -21.34
C VAL A 324 -5.78 -0.88 -22.21
N HIS A 325 -4.47 -0.58 -22.26
CA HIS A 325 -3.96 0.53 -23.07
C HIS A 325 -2.49 0.26 -23.49
N LYS A 326 -1.97 1.03 -24.45
CA LYS A 326 -0.54 1.04 -24.76
C LYS A 326 0.24 1.56 -23.57
N LYS A 327 1.42 0.98 -23.31
CA LYS A 327 2.34 1.46 -22.29
C LYS A 327 2.81 2.88 -22.58
N PRO A 328 3.15 3.67 -21.52
CA PRO A 328 3.76 4.99 -21.67
C PRO A 328 5.02 4.95 -22.53
N ALA A 329 5.20 5.95 -23.38
CA ALA A 329 6.45 6.14 -24.11
C ALA A 329 7.48 6.81 -23.19
N VAL A 330 8.41 6.03 -22.65
CA VAL A 330 9.35 6.50 -21.63
C VAL A 330 10.73 6.86 -22.17
N GLY A 331 10.93 6.82 -23.52
CA GLY A 331 12.16 7.24 -24.19
C GLY A 331 13.09 6.08 -24.58
N PRO A 332 14.13 6.35 -25.39
CA PRO A 332 14.97 5.32 -26.02
C PRO A 332 15.95 4.60 -25.08
N SER A 333 16.20 5.09 -23.87
CA SER A 333 17.14 4.46 -22.92
C SER A 333 16.62 3.18 -22.27
N LEU A 334 15.41 2.74 -22.61
CA LEU A 334 14.75 1.54 -22.06
C LEU A 334 14.49 0.47 -23.12
N VAL A 335 15.39 0.34 -24.11
CA VAL A 335 15.29 -0.68 -25.20
C VAL A 335 15.40 -2.10 -24.67
N GLU A 336 16.00 -2.31 -23.49
CA GLU A 336 15.82 -3.52 -22.69
C GLU A 336 14.87 -3.15 -21.54
N GLY A 337 13.58 -3.47 -21.67
CA GLY A 337 12.57 -3.21 -20.64
C GLY A 337 13.04 -3.73 -19.28
N PRO A 338 12.67 -3.08 -18.17
CA PRO A 338 13.13 -3.43 -16.82
C PRO A 338 12.74 -4.84 -16.37
N GLY A 339 12.13 -5.66 -17.23
CA GLY A 339 11.48 -6.89 -16.88
C GLY A 339 10.18 -6.63 -16.09
N ILE A 340 9.39 -7.66 -15.87
CA ILE A 340 8.19 -7.55 -15.03
C ILE A 340 8.64 -7.34 -13.58
N LYS A 341 8.26 -6.19 -13.01
CA LYS A 341 8.48 -5.87 -11.59
C LYS A 341 7.14 -5.66 -10.93
N VAL A 342 6.98 -6.29 -9.77
CA VAL A 342 5.81 -6.19 -8.90
C VAL A 342 6.29 -6.22 -7.45
N PRO A 343 5.52 -5.70 -6.48
CA PRO A 343 5.86 -5.86 -5.07
C PRO A 343 6.01 -7.35 -4.72
N ALA A 344 7.07 -7.68 -3.98
CA ALA A 344 7.32 -9.04 -3.51
C ALA A 344 6.18 -9.55 -2.62
N THR A 345 5.98 -10.87 -2.58
CA THR A 345 4.94 -11.52 -1.78
C THR A 345 5.45 -12.72 -0.99
N SER A 346 6.27 -13.57 -1.60
CA SER A 346 6.86 -14.75 -0.94
C SER A 346 8.09 -14.37 -0.12
N ASP A 347 8.41 -15.17 0.93
CA ASP A 347 9.58 -15.02 1.76
C ASP A 347 10.05 -16.39 2.25
N ASP A 348 11.31 -16.74 1.99
CA ASP A 348 11.94 -17.98 2.46
C ASP A 348 12.70 -17.80 3.78
N PHE A 349 12.68 -16.59 4.35
CA PHE A 349 13.31 -16.20 5.60
C PHE A 349 14.82 -16.49 5.70
N ASN A 350 15.50 -16.69 4.58
CA ASN A 350 16.93 -16.91 4.51
C ASN A 350 17.74 -15.60 4.57
N SER A 351 17.10 -14.47 4.32
CA SER A 351 17.71 -13.14 4.46
C SER A 351 17.87 -12.76 5.94
N PRO A 352 18.96 -12.05 6.31
CA PRO A 352 19.09 -11.49 7.66
C PRO A 352 18.12 -10.35 7.96
N GLN A 353 17.38 -9.89 6.96
CA GLN A 353 16.38 -8.83 7.06
C GLN A 353 15.03 -9.33 6.54
N LEU A 354 13.97 -8.94 7.23
CA LEU A 354 12.60 -9.22 6.81
C LEU A 354 12.31 -8.55 5.47
N GLY A 355 11.58 -9.24 4.58
CA GLY A 355 11.16 -8.69 3.29
C GLY A 355 10.30 -7.44 3.44
N LEU A 356 10.38 -6.52 2.48
CA LEU A 356 9.66 -5.23 2.51
C LEU A 356 8.13 -5.39 2.43
N GLN A 357 7.61 -6.53 1.96
CA GLN A 357 6.18 -6.81 1.89
C GLN A 357 5.51 -6.90 3.27
N TRP A 358 6.28 -7.10 4.33
CA TRP A 358 5.78 -7.30 5.67
C TRP A 358 5.53 -5.99 6.43
N GLN A 359 4.40 -5.90 7.08
CA GLN A 359 4.02 -4.79 7.95
C GLN A 359 3.37 -5.30 9.24
N TRP A 360 3.59 -4.56 10.33
CA TRP A 360 2.96 -4.77 11.64
C TRP A 360 1.73 -3.88 11.82
N GLN A 361 0.86 -4.22 12.76
CA GLN A 361 -0.28 -3.39 13.14
C GLN A 361 0.07 -2.20 14.05
N ALA A 362 1.25 -2.21 14.64
CA ALA A 362 1.76 -1.19 15.56
C ALA A 362 3.27 -1.08 15.46
N ASN A 363 3.88 -0.09 16.11
CA ASN A 363 5.33 0.03 16.19
C ASN A 363 5.95 -1.23 16.80
N PRO A 364 6.78 -1.98 16.03
CA PRO A 364 7.33 -3.23 16.49
C PRO A 364 8.37 -3.04 17.59
N LYS A 365 8.42 -4.02 18.50
CA LYS A 365 9.51 -4.14 19.47
C LYS A 365 10.58 -5.08 18.93
N PRO A 366 11.84 -4.91 19.34
CA PRO A 366 12.94 -5.78 18.88
C PRO A 366 12.76 -7.26 19.23
N ASP A 367 11.94 -7.55 20.23
CA ASP A 367 11.67 -8.89 20.75
C ASP A 367 10.43 -9.56 20.12
N TRP A 368 9.85 -8.99 19.06
CA TRP A 368 8.70 -9.62 18.39
C TRP A 368 9.08 -10.67 17.37
N LEU A 369 10.29 -10.56 16.76
CA LEU A 369 10.79 -11.53 15.80
C LEU A 369 12.30 -11.75 15.91
N SER A 370 12.77 -12.86 15.35
CA SER A 370 14.18 -13.12 15.07
C SER A 370 14.34 -13.94 13.80
N LEU A 371 15.26 -13.52 12.94
CA LEU A 371 15.71 -14.28 11.76
C LEU A 371 17.05 -15.01 12.03
N THR A 372 17.59 -14.91 13.27
CA THR A 372 18.87 -15.50 13.66
C THR A 372 18.74 -16.53 14.78
N ALA A 373 17.66 -16.50 15.57
CA ALA A 373 17.44 -17.47 16.65
C ALA A 373 17.29 -18.91 16.14
N HIS A 374 16.80 -19.09 14.91
CA HIS A 374 16.74 -20.34 14.18
C HIS A 374 17.11 -20.05 12.71
N PRO A 375 18.37 -20.21 12.30
CA PRO A 375 18.80 -19.82 10.95
C PRO A 375 17.95 -20.43 9.84
N GLY A 376 17.58 -19.60 8.83
CA GLY A 376 16.71 -19.99 7.74
C GLY A 376 15.23 -20.04 8.11
N LYS A 377 14.83 -19.44 9.25
CA LYS A 377 13.43 -19.37 9.68
C LYS A 377 13.09 -18.04 10.29
N LEU A 378 11.85 -17.65 10.16
CA LEU A 378 11.26 -16.55 10.92
C LEU A 378 10.76 -17.11 12.25
N ARG A 379 11.35 -16.69 13.37
CA ARG A 379 10.79 -16.89 14.71
C ARG A 379 9.95 -15.69 15.09
N LEU A 380 8.65 -15.90 15.30
CA LEU A 380 7.76 -14.93 15.94
C LEU A 380 7.63 -15.27 17.43
N PHE A 381 7.88 -14.29 18.30
CA PHE A 381 7.69 -14.44 19.72
C PHE A 381 6.26 -14.07 20.12
N ALA A 382 5.63 -14.94 20.92
CA ALA A 382 4.27 -14.73 21.39
C ALA A 382 4.15 -13.45 22.22
N GLN A 383 3.14 -12.67 21.90
CA GLN A 383 2.73 -11.51 22.69
C GLN A 383 1.37 -11.77 23.34
N PRO A 384 1.10 -11.21 24.53
CA PRO A 384 -0.22 -11.30 25.13
C PRO A 384 -1.29 -10.73 24.21
N GLU A 385 -2.44 -11.39 24.15
CA GLU A 385 -3.62 -10.85 23.49
C GLU A 385 -4.17 -9.69 24.33
N PRO A 386 -4.51 -8.55 23.71
CA PRO A 386 -5.13 -7.43 24.43
C PRO A 386 -6.51 -7.79 25.01
N SER A 387 -7.24 -8.70 24.35
CA SER A 387 -8.51 -9.27 24.79
C SER A 387 -8.47 -10.78 24.62
N ALA A 388 -8.84 -11.55 25.62
CA ALA A 388 -8.81 -13.00 25.57
C ALA A 388 -9.56 -13.55 24.33
N GLY A 389 -8.84 -14.28 23.48
CA GLY A 389 -9.35 -14.92 22.28
C GLY A 389 -9.63 -13.97 21.10
N ASN A 390 -9.24 -12.68 21.16
CA ASN A 390 -9.43 -11.74 20.07
C ASN A 390 -8.10 -11.13 19.60
N LEU A 391 -7.72 -11.44 18.36
CA LEU A 391 -6.49 -10.92 17.72
C LEU A 391 -6.69 -9.53 17.09
N TYR A 392 -7.87 -8.92 17.11
CA TYR A 392 -8.14 -7.67 16.42
C TYR A 392 -7.17 -6.56 16.82
N ASP A 393 -6.93 -6.39 18.11
CA ASP A 393 -5.98 -5.41 18.65
C ASP A 393 -4.61 -6.01 18.99
N ALA A 394 -4.28 -7.21 18.48
CA ALA A 394 -2.95 -7.78 18.66
C ALA A 394 -1.90 -6.99 17.85
N PRO A 395 -0.89 -6.38 18.50
CA PRO A 395 0.02 -5.48 17.81
C PRO A 395 1.02 -6.21 16.89
N ASN A 396 1.32 -7.46 17.17
CA ASN A 396 2.35 -8.28 16.58
C ASN A 396 1.84 -9.23 15.47
N LEU A 397 0.75 -8.87 14.78
CA LEU A 397 0.38 -9.54 13.55
C LEU A 397 1.31 -9.05 12.43
N LEU A 398 2.05 -9.98 11.81
CA LEU A 398 2.95 -9.72 10.70
C LEU A 398 2.25 -10.03 9.39
N MET A 399 1.86 -9.01 8.64
CA MET A 399 0.91 -9.15 7.54
C MET A 399 1.36 -8.49 6.24
N GLN A 400 0.74 -8.93 5.14
CA GLN A 400 0.87 -8.37 3.80
C GLN A 400 -0.48 -7.94 3.25
N LYS A 401 -0.47 -7.13 2.17
CA LYS A 401 -1.64 -6.74 1.38
C LYS A 401 -2.04 -7.90 0.46
N PHE A 402 -3.33 -8.06 0.15
CA PHE A 402 -3.78 -8.97 -0.91
C PHE A 402 -3.13 -8.57 -2.24
N PRO A 403 -2.40 -9.47 -2.92
CA PRO A 403 -1.57 -9.12 -4.07
C PRO A 403 -2.24 -9.32 -5.43
N ALA A 404 -3.41 -9.93 -5.48
CA ALA A 404 -4.15 -10.27 -6.69
C ALA A 404 -5.63 -10.53 -6.40
N LEU A 405 -6.42 -10.64 -7.47
CA LEU A 405 -7.83 -11.00 -7.39
C LEU A 405 -8.02 -12.43 -6.83
N GLU A 406 -7.15 -13.34 -7.28
CA GLU A 406 -7.13 -14.74 -6.87
C GLU A 406 -5.68 -15.16 -6.62
N PHE A 407 -5.44 -15.86 -5.53
CA PHE A 407 -4.11 -16.34 -5.16
C PHE A 407 -4.20 -17.43 -4.08
N THR A 408 -3.11 -18.17 -3.93
CA THR A 408 -2.91 -19.11 -2.82
C THR A 408 -1.76 -18.62 -1.96
N ALA A 409 -1.91 -18.67 -0.64
CA ALA A 409 -0.82 -18.44 0.31
C ALA A 409 -0.63 -19.66 1.20
N THR A 410 0.62 -20.10 1.33
CA THR A 410 1.01 -21.25 2.16
C THR A 410 2.10 -20.83 3.14
N ALA A 411 1.85 -21.03 4.43
CA ALA A 411 2.86 -20.86 5.48
C ALA A 411 3.34 -22.23 5.95
N VAL A 412 4.64 -22.41 6.09
CA VAL A 412 5.22 -23.65 6.63
C VAL A 412 5.61 -23.42 8.08
N LEU A 413 4.78 -23.89 9.01
CA LEU A 413 5.03 -23.86 10.45
C LEU A 413 5.87 -25.09 10.84
N ASP A 414 7.09 -24.85 11.29
CA ASP A 414 8.05 -25.91 11.66
C ASP A 414 7.89 -26.33 13.12
N SER A 415 7.77 -25.37 14.02
CA SER A 415 7.57 -25.61 15.45
C SER A 415 6.84 -24.46 16.13
N ALA A 416 6.10 -24.72 17.19
CA ALA A 416 5.43 -23.71 17.96
C ALA A 416 5.31 -24.13 19.43
N SER A 417 5.56 -23.18 20.34
CA SER A 417 5.28 -23.27 21.76
C SER A 417 4.35 -22.13 22.24
N ALA A 418 3.94 -21.24 21.35
CA ALA A 418 2.92 -20.23 21.62
C ALA A 418 1.55 -20.90 21.85
N ALA A 419 0.70 -20.27 22.67
CA ALA A 419 -0.66 -20.76 22.90
C ALA A 419 -1.46 -20.84 21.60
N GLN A 420 -1.24 -19.88 20.69
CA GLN A 420 -1.80 -19.92 19.35
C GLN A 420 -0.85 -19.27 18.32
N SER A 421 -0.81 -19.85 17.11
CA SER A 421 0.01 -19.40 16.00
C SER A 421 -0.55 -19.92 14.69
N GLY A 422 -0.30 -19.21 13.58
CA GLY A 422 -0.79 -19.68 12.29
C GLY A 422 -0.78 -18.64 11.17
N LEU A 423 -1.52 -18.97 10.11
CA LEU A 423 -1.80 -18.15 8.94
C LEU A 423 -3.16 -17.48 9.11
N ILE A 424 -3.20 -16.14 9.08
CA ILE A 424 -4.38 -15.31 9.30
C ILE A 424 -4.78 -14.56 8.03
N VAL A 425 -6.09 -14.38 7.81
CA VAL A 425 -6.71 -13.38 6.93
C VAL A 425 -7.47 -12.41 7.81
N PHE A 426 -7.17 -11.11 7.69
CA PHE A 426 -7.50 -10.10 8.67
C PHE A 426 -8.18 -8.86 8.08
N GLY A 427 -9.25 -8.41 8.69
CA GLY A 427 -10.01 -7.18 8.46
C GLY A 427 -10.87 -6.86 9.68
N TYR A 428 -12.06 -6.28 9.49
CA TYR A 428 -13.05 -6.12 10.58
C TYR A 428 -13.52 -7.48 11.12
N ASP A 429 -13.56 -8.46 10.27
CA ASP A 429 -13.69 -9.86 10.58
C ASP A 429 -12.37 -10.54 10.22
N TYR A 430 -12.03 -11.64 10.89
CA TYR A 430 -10.84 -12.38 10.55
C TYR A 430 -11.04 -13.89 10.70
N ALA A 431 -10.25 -14.63 9.96
CA ALA A 431 -10.15 -16.08 10.12
C ALA A 431 -8.69 -16.53 10.03
N TRP A 432 -8.35 -17.60 10.72
CA TRP A 432 -7.00 -18.16 10.68
C TRP A 432 -7.02 -19.68 10.81
N ILE A 433 -5.97 -20.29 10.31
CA ILE A 433 -5.67 -21.71 10.47
C ILE A 433 -4.31 -21.88 11.12
N GLY A 434 -4.18 -22.78 12.08
CA GLY A 434 -2.92 -22.97 12.79
C GLY A 434 -3.05 -23.84 14.01
N VAL A 435 -2.18 -23.63 14.98
CA VAL A 435 -2.12 -24.39 16.22
C VAL A 435 -2.66 -23.54 17.38
N ARG A 436 -3.59 -24.12 18.16
CA ARG A 436 -4.06 -23.59 19.44
C ARG A 436 -3.99 -24.69 20.49
N ASP A 437 -3.26 -24.45 21.57
CA ASP A 437 -3.10 -25.39 22.69
C ASP A 437 -2.73 -26.81 22.21
N GLY A 438 -1.79 -26.91 21.26
CA GLY A 438 -1.30 -28.16 20.68
C GLY A 438 -2.27 -28.87 19.72
N LYS A 439 -3.39 -28.25 19.34
CA LYS A 439 -4.36 -28.78 18.38
C LYS A 439 -4.34 -27.94 17.09
N LEU A 440 -4.50 -28.60 15.95
CA LEU A 440 -4.73 -27.91 14.67
C LEU A 440 -6.18 -27.43 14.61
N VAL A 441 -6.35 -26.13 14.40
CA VAL A 441 -7.67 -25.51 14.36
C VAL A 441 -7.81 -24.56 13.19
N GLN A 442 -9.05 -24.34 12.74
CA GLN A 442 -9.48 -23.20 11.96
C GLN A 442 -10.44 -22.37 12.82
N VAL A 443 -10.16 -21.07 12.93
CA VAL A 443 -10.95 -20.13 13.75
C VAL A 443 -11.46 -19.01 12.85
N THR A 444 -12.74 -18.69 12.98
CA THR A 444 -13.37 -17.51 12.35
C THR A 444 -13.91 -16.61 13.45
N VAL A 445 -13.61 -15.32 13.38
CA VAL A 445 -14.11 -14.32 14.32
C VAL A 445 -14.83 -13.23 13.54
N MET A 446 -16.13 -13.10 13.78
CA MET A 446 -16.99 -12.08 13.21
C MET A 446 -17.20 -10.95 14.22
N ASN A 447 -17.39 -9.72 13.71
CA ASN A 447 -17.59 -8.51 14.54
C ASN A 447 -16.45 -8.28 15.53
N ALA A 448 -15.21 -8.52 15.12
CA ALA A 448 -14.05 -8.55 16.02
C ALA A 448 -13.81 -7.20 16.73
N MET A 449 -14.22 -6.08 16.11
CA MET A 449 -14.06 -4.73 16.64
C MET A 449 -15.01 -4.43 17.81
N GLU A 450 -16.24 -4.97 17.82
CA GLU A 450 -17.27 -4.59 18.80
C GLU A 450 -17.67 -5.74 19.71
N LYS A 451 -18.22 -6.80 19.14
CA LYS A 451 -18.69 -7.98 19.85
C LYS A 451 -18.23 -9.24 19.14
N PRO A 452 -16.99 -9.69 19.39
CA PRO A 452 -16.43 -10.82 18.67
C PRO A 452 -17.25 -12.09 18.90
N VAL A 453 -17.60 -12.75 17.79
CA VAL A 453 -18.23 -14.07 17.78
C VAL A 453 -17.27 -15.04 17.13
N ALA A 454 -16.68 -15.91 17.93
CA ALA A 454 -15.71 -16.91 17.47
C ALA A 454 -16.39 -18.25 17.16
N GLN A 455 -15.96 -18.87 16.07
CA GLN A 455 -16.26 -20.27 15.73
C GLN A 455 -14.94 -20.99 15.52
N GLU A 456 -14.83 -22.20 16.06
CA GLU A 456 -13.63 -23.02 15.96
C GLU A 456 -13.97 -24.41 15.43
N VAL A 457 -13.16 -24.88 14.50
CA VAL A 457 -13.19 -26.26 14.00
C VAL A 457 -11.83 -26.90 14.27
N VAL A 458 -11.83 -28.02 14.99
CA VAL A 458 -10.62 -28.77 15.35
C VAL A 458 -10.42 -29.91 14.35
N ALA A 459 -9.21 -30.05 13.81
CA ALA A 459 -8.84 -31.19 12.98
C ALA A 459 -8.69 -32.45 13.83
N THR A 460 -8.97 -33.59 13.23
CA THR A 460 -8.87 -34.90 13.89
C THR A 460 -7.47 -35.53 13.77
N ASP A 461 -6.62 -34.99 12.87
CA ASP A 461 -5.26 -35.50 12.65
C ASP A 461 -4.33 -35.14 13.82
N GLN A 462 -3.45 -36.08 14.19
CA GLN A 462 -2.38 -35.80 15.14
C GLN A 462 -1.29 -34.98 14.46
N LEU A 463 -0.84 -33.93 15.14
CA LEU A 463 0.25 -33.09 14.64
C LEU A 463 1.58 -33.84 14.80
N THR A 464 2.27 -34.05 13.67
CA THR A 464 3.60 -34.67 13.62
C THR A 464 4.48 -33.89 12.66
N GLY A 465 5.51 -33.21 13.18
CA GLY A 465 6.48 -32.50 12.36
C GLY A 465 5.94 -31.19 11.77
N ARG A 466 6.41 -30.84 10.57
CA ARG A 466 6.04 -29.61 9.86
C ARG A 466 4.58 -29.60 9.46
N LEU A 467 3.99 -28.41 9.55
CA LEU A 467 2.60 -28.17 9.20
C LEU A 467 2.51 -27.11 8.10
N HIS A 468 1.98 -27.48 6.95
CA HIS A 468 1.71 -26.55 5.86
C HIS A 468 0.29 -26.01 6.03
N LEU A 469 0.18 -24.71 6.27
CA LEU A 469 -1.08 -23.99 6.44
C LEU A 469 -1.36 -23.20 5.17
N ARG A 470 -2.54 -23.38 4.58
CA ARG A 470 -2.88 -22.74 3.30
C ARG A 470 -4.19 -21.97 3.38
N VAL A 471 -4.24 -20.84 2.69
CA VAL A 471 -5.47 -20.17 2.30
C VAL A 471 -5.51 -19.99 0.79
N ASP A 472 -6.60 -20.42 0.18
CA ASP A 472 -6.94 -20.13 -1.22
C ASP A 472 -7.93 -18.99 -1.23
N VAL A 473 -7.57 -17.89 -1.91
CA VAL A 473 -8.39 -16.69 -2.06
C VAL A 473 -8.92 -16.63 -3.49
N ALA A 474 -10.24 -16.63 -3.64
CA ALA A 474 -10.93 -16.46 -4.91
C ALA A 474 -11.58 -15.08 -5.01
N ASP A 475 -12.06 -14.74 -6.22
CA ASP A 475 -12.72 -13.46 -6.49
C ASP A 475 -13.82 -13.14 -5.48
N GLY A 476 -13.86 -11.87 -5.07
CA GLY A 476 -14.71 -11.38 -3.98
C GLY A 476 -14.16 -11.66 -2.59
N GLY A 477 -12.85 -11.98 -2.46
CA GLY A 477 -12.19 -12.22 -1.18
C GLY A 477 -12.65 -13.51 -0.48
N LYS A 478 -13.14 -14.48 -1.24
CA LYS A 478 -13.61 -15.77 -0.70
C LYS A 478 -12.42 -16.65 -0.35
N CYS A 479 -12.24 -16.94 0.94
CA CYS A 479 -11.13 -17.69 1.48
C CYS A 479 -11.56 -19.12 1.86
N ARG A 480 -10.71 -20.11 1.52
CA ARG A 480 -10.82 -21.49 1.99
C ARG A 480 -9.51 -21.88 2.64
N PHE A 481 -9.60 -22.39 3.85
CA PHE A 481 -8.45 -22.83 4.61
C PHE A 481 -8.24 -24.34 4.46
N SER A 482 -6.98 -24.73 4.33
CA SER A 482 -6.57 -26.13 4.27
C SER A 482 -5.20 -26.31 4.91
N TYR A 483 -4.85 -27.56 5.22
CA TYR A 483 -3.57 -27.92 5.79
C TYR A 483 -3.01 -29.21 5.17
N SER A 484 -1.71 -29.36 5.28
CA SER A 484 -1.03 -30.60 4.87
C SER A 484 0.08 -30.97 5.86
N LEU A 485 0.24 -32.26 6.13
CA LEU A 485 1.33 -32.82 6.95
C LEU A 485 2.52 -33.26 6.09
N ASP A 486 2.33 -33.41 4.78
CA ASP A 486 3.35 -33.89 3.82
C ASP A 486 3.76 -32.83 2.78
N GLY A 487 3.12 -31.64 2.84
CA GLY A 487 3.32 -30.55 1.87
C GLY A 487 2.72 -30.81 0.49
N LYS A 488 2.03 -31.94 0.29
CA LYS A 488 1.50 -32.38 -1.02
C LYS A 488 -0.02 -32.52 -1.02
N THR A 489 -0.55 -33.20 -0.01
CA THR A 489 -1.98 -33.49 0.10
C THR A 489 -2.62 -32.54 1.08
N PHE A 490 -3.43 -31.59 0.58
CA PHE A 490 -4.13 -30.61 1.40
C PHE A 490 -5.55 -31.06 1.74
N LYS A 491 -5.91 -30.96 3.02
CA LYS A 491 -7.24 -31.24 3.56
C LYS A 491 -7.91 -29.94 3.95
N LEU A 492 -9.13 -29.68 3.50
CA LEU A 492 -9.92 -28.52 3.92
C LEU A 492 -10.23 -28.59 5.42
N LEU A 493 -10.21 -27.43 6.08
CA LEU A 493 -10.60 -27.30 7.49
C LEU A 493 -11.48 -26.07 7.66
N GLY A 494 -12.63 -26.26 8.30
CA GLY A 494 -13.62 -25.23 8.58
C GLY A 494 -14.48 -24.83 7.38
N ALA A 495 -15.34 -23.85 7.60
CA ALA A 495 -16.22 -23.29 6.58
C ALA A 495 -15.48 -22.20 5.75
N PRO A 496 -15.93 -21.93 4.52
CA PRO A 496 -15.44 -20.76 3.77
C PRO A 496 -15.62 -19.46 4.55
N PHE A 497 -14.64 -18.59 4.45
CA PHE A 497 -14.65 -17.23 5.03
C PHE A 497 -14.61 -16.20 3.92
N THR A 498 -15.38 -15.12 4.01
CA THR A 498 -15.25 -14.00 3.10
C THR A 498 -14.47 -12.88 3.79
N ALA A 499 -13.30 -12.54 3.24
CA ALA A 499 -12.47 -11.48 3.75
C ALA A 499 -13.21 -10.13 3.71
N ASN A 500 -13.11 -9.37 4.79
CA ASN A 500 -13.71 -8.04 4.92
C ASN A 500 -12.62 -6.95 4.94
N VAL A 501 -12.99 -5.72 4.63
CA VAL A 501 -12.11 -4.55 4.75
C VAL A 501 -11.67 -4.35 6.22
N GLY A 502 -10.55 -3.66 6.39
CA GLY A 502 -10.21 -2.99 7.65
C GLY A 502 -10.64 -1.52 7.63
N ARG A 503 -10.23 -0.74 8.63
CA ARG A 503 -10.53 0.70 8.69
C ARG A 503 -9.67 1.44 7.67
N TRP A 504 -10.27 1.86 6.56
CA TRP A 504 -9.64 2.54 5.42
C TRP A 504 -8.63 1.70 4.62
N VAL A 505 -8.52 0.41 4.88
CA VAL A 505 -7.59 -0.53 4.23
C VAL A 505 -8.32 -1.77 3.75
N GLY A 506 -7.72 -2.47 2.79
CA GLY A 506 -8.15 -3.81 2.40
C GLY A 506 -7.86 -4.85 3.48
N ALA A 507 -8.36 -6.05 3.25
CA ALA A 507 -7.94 -7.22 4.01
C ALA A 507 -6.44 -7.45 3.88
N LYS A 508 -5.86 -8.04 4.90
CA LYS A 508 -4.46 -8.47 4.93
C LYS A 508 -4.39 -9.96 5.22
N PHE A 509 -3.25 -10.56 4.95
CA PHE A 509 -2.96 -11.95 5.32
C PHE A 509 -1.54 -12.05 5.84
N GLY A 510 -1.26 -13.03 6.69
CA GLY A 510 0.07 -13.13 7.25
C GLY A 510 0.17 -14.11 8.41
N LEU A 511 1.15 -13.88 9.27
CA LEU A 511 1.60 -14.79 10.32
C LEU A 511 1.45 -14.16 11.70
N PHE A 512 1.26 -14.99 12.71
CA PHE A 512 1.20 -14.53 14.10
C PHE A 512 1.65 -15.61 15.09
N ALA A 513 2.04 -15.15 16.27
CA ALA A 513 2.20 -15.94 17.48
C ALA A 513 1.63 -15.15 18.66
N ALA A 514 0.71 -15.73 19.42
CA ALA A 514 0.07 -15.06 20.55
C ALA A 514 -0.03 -16.00 21.75
N GLY A 515 -0.12 -15.40 22.96
CA GLY A 515 -0.19 -16.10 24.23
C GLY A 515 0.81 -15.57 25.25
N SER A 516 1.19 -16.41 26.21
CA SER A 516 2.11 -16.01 27.28
C SER A 516 3.52 -15.68 26.75
N PRO A 517 4.21 -14.71 27.34
CA PRO A 517 5.60 -14.41 27.02
C PRO A 517 6.50 -15.65 27.14
N GLY A 518 7.45 -15.76 26.19
CA GLY A 518 8.37 -16.91 26.10
C GLY A 518 7.92 -18.00 25.13
N GLY A 519 6.65 -17.99 24.70
CA GLY A 519 6.18 -18.80 23.58
C GLY A 519 6.70 -18.26 22.24
N PHE A 520 6.75 -19.12 21.22
CA PHE A 520 7.18 -18.75 19.86
C PHE A 520 6.51 -19.60 18.80
N ALA A 521 6.63 -19.16 17.55
CA ALA A 521 6.34 -19.96 16.36
C ALA A 521 7.46 -19.75 15.34
N ASP A 522 8.01 -20.85 14.79
CA ASP A 522 9.02 -20.87 13.74
C ASP A 522 8.38 -21.16 12.40
N TYR A 523 8.51 -20.25 11.47
CA TYR A 523 8.05 -20.40 10.09
C TYR A 523 9.24 -20.58 9.16
N ASP A 524 9.21 -21.65 8.36
CA ASP A 524 10.28 -22.02 7.42
C ASP A 524 10.15 -21.26 6.09
N ALA A 525 8.92 -21.03 5.63
CA ALA A 525 8.63 -20.30 4.42
C ALA A 525 7.21 -19.71 4.44
N PHE A 526 7.03 -18.69 3.62
CA PHE A 526 5.74 -18.13 3.26
C PHE A 526 5.68 -17.97 1.74
N GLU A 527 4.88 -18.79 1.10
CA GLU A 527 4.79 -18.86 -0.35
C GLU A 527 3.45 -18.28 -0.83
N VAL A 528 3.50 -17.40 -1.83
CA VAL A 528 2.32 -16.85 -2.48
C VAL A 528 2.40 -17.14 -3.97
N GLY A 529 1.44 -17.85 -4.47
CA GLY A 529 1.39 -18.30 -5.86
C GLY A 529 0.00 -18.15 -6.48
N PRO A 530 -0.15 -18.51 -7.77
CA PRO A 530 -1.45 -18.53 -8.43
C PRO A 530 -2.40 -19.47 -7.70
N PRO A 531 -3.73 -19.38 -7.97
CA PRO A 531 -4.71 -20.31 -7.41
C PRO A 531 -4.25 -21.77 -7.57
N ALA A 532 -4.40 -22.56 -6.49
CA ALA A 532 -4.13 -23.98 -6.56
C ALA A 532 -5.10 -24.65 -7.55
N PRO A 533 -4.65 -25.62 -8.38
CA PRO A 533 -5.46 -26.29 -9.38
C PRO A 533 -6.61 -27.10 -8.78
#